data_3122471c23096ec2cff8537c1c1c7eed
#
_entry.id   3122471c23096ec2cff8537c1c1c7eed
#
_cell.length_a   1.000
_cell.length_b   1.000
_cell.length_c   1.000
_cell.angle_alpha   90.00
_cell.angle_beta   90.00
_cell.angle_gamma   90.00
#
_symmetry.space_group_name_H-M   'P 1'
#
loop_
_entity.id
_entity.type
_entity.pdbx_description
1 polymer ?
#
loop_
_entity_poly.entity_id
_entity_poly.type
_entity_poly.pdbx_seq_one_letter_code
_entity_poly.pdbx_strand_id
1 'polypeptide(L)'
;MPILDKGDSPKEDLAGVDRWRLLDSELGAESLTIADLTLPAESSVQTHIHPTEEAMVILEGELETVLGDDVITVTAGQTVHAPAGVKHGFSNRSGKSARLLAIFPTARMERTPVD
;
A
#
# COMPACT_ATOMS: atom_id res chain seq x y z
N MET A 1 -12.43 -11.76 -20.83
CA MET A 1 -11.91 -11.64 -19.45
C MET A 1 -10.46 -11.15 -19.51
N PRO A 2 -10.17 -9.94 -19.03
CA PRO A 2 -8.80 -9.46 -19.06
C PRO A 2 -7.94 -10.18 -18.02
N ILE A 3 -6.73 -10.51 -18.43
CA ILE A 3 -5.68 -10.99 -17.55
C ILE A 3 -4.56 -9.96 -17.66
N LEU A 4 -4.14 -9.42 -16.50
CA LEU A 4 -3.11 -8.39 -16.44
C LEU A 4 -1.83 -9.02 -15.89
N ASP A 5 -0.70 -8.70 -16.53
CA ASP A 5 0.60 -9.17 -16.09
C ASP A 5 1.32 -8.03 -15.37
N LYS A 6 1.87 -8.30 -14.18
CA LYS A 6 2.61 -7.29 -13.41
C LYS A 6 3.76 -6.70 -14.23
N GLY A 7 4.39 -7.48 -15.11
CA GLY A 7 5.46 -6.98 -15.97
C GLY A 7 5.03 -5.82 -16.87
N ASP A 8 3.75 -5.69 -17.16
CA ASP A 8 3.17 -4.60 -17.95
C ASP A 8 2.51 -3.52 -17.10
N SER A 9 2.51 -3.67 -15.77
CA SER A 9 1.87 -2.70 -14.87
C SER A 9 2.64 -1.39 -14.84
N PRO A 10 1.92 -0.25 -14.78
CA PRO A 10 2.58 1.03 -14.52
C PRO A 10 3.33 0.99 -13.18
N LYS A 11 4.58 1.41 -13.20
CA LYS A 11 5.45 1.45 -12.02
C LYS A 11 5.74 2.89 -11.66
N GLU A 12 5.58 3.22 -10.40
CA GLU A 12 5.81 4.54 -9.84
C GLU A 12 6.87 4.47 -8.74
N ASP A 13 7.68 5.52 -8.62
CA ASP A 13 8.61 5.70 -7.51
C ASP A 13 7.97 6.69 -6.53
N LEU A 14 7.60 6.21 -5.34
CA LEU A 14 7.02 7.03 -4.29
C LEU A 14 8.08 7.32 -3.22
N ALA A 15 8.99 8.25 -3.50
CA ALA A 15 10.07 8.64 -2.59
C ALA A 15 10.89 7.42 -2.12
N GLY A 16 11.28 6.58 -3.06
CA GLY A 16 12.08 5.38 -2.80
C GLY A 16 11.29 4.09 -2.65
N VAL A 17 9.96 4.16 -2.59
CA VAL A 17 9.09 2.99 -2.57
C VAL A 17 8.61 2.71 -3.98
N ASP A 18 8.82 1.49 -4.47
CA ASP A 18 8.31 1.09 -5.78
C ASP A 18 6.85 0.65 -5.67
N ARG A 19 6.00 1.23 -6.51
CA ARG A 19 4.58 0.91 -6.55
C ARG A 19 4.19 0.48 -7.96
N TRP A 20 3.69 -0.75 -8.09
CA TRP A 20 3.08 -1.21 -9.32
C TRP A 20 1.56 -1.11 -9.20
N ARG A 21 0.93 -0.37 -10.12
CA ARG A 21 -0.53 -0.34 -10.20
C ARG A 21 -0.99 -1.58 -10.95
N LEU A 22 -1.52 -2.56 -10.21
CA LEU A 22 -1.94 -3.84 -10.77
C LEU A 22 -3.34 -3.75 -11.38
N LEU A 23 -4.22 -2.94 -10.78
CA LEU A 23 -5.60 -2.75 -11.23
C LEU A 23 -6.12 -1.42 -10.69
N ASP A 24 -6.73 -0.61 -11.55
CA ASP A 24 -7.45 0.59 -11.19
C ASP A 24 -8.34 1.03 -12.37
N SER A 25 -8.93 2.24 -12.31
CA SER A 25 -9.83 2.73 -13.37
C SER A 25 -9.13 2.81 -14.73
N GLU A 26 -7.85 3.18 -14.77
CA GLU A 26 -7.11 3.28 -16.05
C GLU A 26 -6.84 1.91 -16.67
N LEU A 27 -6.85 0.86 -15.84
CA LEU A 27 -6.64 -0.52 -16.26
C LEU A 27 -7.96 -1.30 -16.42
N GLY A 28 -9.09 -0.63 -16.32
CA GLY A 28 -10.40 -1.20 -16.61
C GLY A 28 -11.24 -1.59 -15.38
N ALA A 29 -10.78 -1.30 -14.16
CA ALA A 29 -11.56 -1.60 -12.97
C ALA A 29 -12.73 -0.62 -12.82
N GLU A 30 -13.84 -1.12 -12.31
CA GLU A 30 -15.02 -0.31 -12.01
C GLU A 30 -15.03 0.18 -10.55
N SER A 31 -14.56 -0.64 -9.63
CA SER A 31 -14.68 -0.37 -8.19
C SER A 31 -13.53 -0.93 -7.35
N LEU A 32 -12.39 -1.20 -7.95
CA LEU A 32 -11.23 -1.73 -7.23
C LEU A 32 -9.94 -1.01 -7.61
N THR A 33 -9.07 -0.83 -6.65
CA THR A 33 -7.65 -0.52 -6.87
C THR A 33 -6.82 -1.55 -6.14
N ILE A 34 -5.82 -2.11 -6.83
CA ILE A 34 -4.84 -3.01 -6.25
C ILE A 34 -3.46 -2.53 -6.66
N ALA A 35 -2.59 -2.32 -5.70
CA ALA A 35 -1.21 -1.93 -5.92
C ALA A 35 -0.26 -2.86 -5.18
N ASP A 36 0.89 -3.15 -5.78
CA ASP A 36 1.96 -3.93 -5.18
C ASP A 36 3.09 -2.98 -4.82
N LEU A 37 3.43 -2.88 -3.55
CA LEU A 37 4.47 -1.99 -3.06
C LEU A 37 5.67 -2.78 -2.58
N THR A 38 6.85 -2.37 -3.04
CA THR A 38 8.12 -2.86 -2.51
C THR A 38 8.79 -1.71 -1.77
N LEU A 39 9.05 -1.93 -0.47
CA LEU A 39 9.70 -0.97 0.40
C LEU A 39 11.13 -1.46 0.67
N PRO A 40 12.14 -0.87 0.01
CA PRO A 40 13.54 -1.18 0.36
C PRO A 40 13.85 -0.83 1.81
N ALA A 41 14.97 -1.34 2.32
CA ALA A 41 15.45 -0.96 3.65
C ALA A 41 15.53 0.57 3.77
N GLU A 42 15.14 1.10 4.92
CA GLU A 42 15.16 2.54 5.27
C GLU A 42 14.19 3.41 4.47
N SER A 43 13.27 2.81 3.71
CA SER A 43 12.21 3.54 3.01
C SER A 43 10.96 3.66 3.89
N SER A 44 10.06 4.57 3.51
CA SER A 44 8.80 4.74 4.23
C SER A 44 7.69 5.22 3.29
N VAL A 45 6.46 4.88 3.66
CA VAL A 45 5.25 5.47 3.09
C VAL A 45 4.75 6.50 4.09
N GLN A 46 4.71 7.76 3.67
CA GLN A 46 4.27 8.87 4.53
C GLN A 46 2.87 8.63 5.07
N THR A 47 2.66 8.99 6.32
CA THR A 47 1.34 8.88 6.95
C THR A 47 0.31 9.72 6.19
N HIS A 48 -0.83 9.12 5.92
CA HIS A 48 -1.88 9.73 5.11
C HIS A 48 -3.25 9.11 5.45
N ILE A 49 -4.30 9.69 4.89
CA ILE A 49 -5.67 9.18 5.01
C ILE A 49 -6.28 8.96 3.63
N HIS A 50 -7.29 8.11 3.58
CA HIS A 50 -8.14 7.89 2.40
C HIS A 50 -9.61 8.08 2.76
N PRO A 51 -10.46 8.50 1.81
CA PRO A 51 -11.91 8.57 2.04
C PRO A 51 -12.56 7.20 2.12
N THR A 52 -11.88 6.14 1.66
CA THR A 52 -12.34 4.75 1.74
C THR A 52 -11.45 3.95 2.68
N GLU A 53 -11.93 2.80 3.12
CA GLU A 53 -11.06 1.85 3.82
C GLU A 53 -10.00 1.29 2.88
N GLU A 54 -8.97 0.72 3.47
CA GLU A 54 -7.89 0.07 2.75
C GLU A 54 -7.47 -1.20 3.49
N ALA A 55 -7.16 -2.26 2.74
CA ALA A 55 -6.49 -3.44 3.29
C ALA A 55 -5.07 -3.49 2.73
N MET A 56 -4.11 -3.78 3.60
CA MET A 56 -2.70 -3.93 3.22
C MET A 56 -2.23 -5.31 3.67
N VAL A 57 -2.04 -6.19 2.70
CA VAL A 57 -1.62 -7.58 2.95
C VAL A 57 -0.10 -7.64 2.89
N ILE A 58 0.53 -7.95 4.03
CA ILE A 58 2.00 -8.02 4.09
C ILE A 58 2.42 -9.37 3.49
N LEU A 59 3.16 -9.32 2.40
CA LEU A 59 3.60 -10.50 1.66
C LEU A 59 5.01 -10.95 2.04
N GLU A 60 5.91 -10.00 2.28
CA GLU A 60 7.31 -10.28 2.61
C GLU A 60 7.84 -9.25 3.59
N GLY A 61 8.68 -9.71 4.52
CA GLY A 61 9.44 -8.83 5.40
C GLY A 61 8.68 -8.37 6.63
N GLU A 62 9.19 -7.29 7.20
CA GLU A 62 8.71 -6.70 8.45
C GLU A 62 8.64 -5.19 8.29
N LEU A 63 7.55 -4.58 8.75
CA LEU A 63 7.32 -3.14 8.67
C LEU A 63 6.82 -2.61 10.00
N GLU A 64 7.24 -1.39 10.34
CA GLU A 64 6.63 -0.61 11.40
C GLU A 64 5.44 0.14 10.78
N THR A 65 4.27 0.00 11.38
CA THR A 65 3.02 0.55 10.84
C THR A 65 2.45 1.57 11.81
N VAL A 66 2.16 2.78 11.31
CA VAL A 66 1.30 3.73 12.01
C VAL A 66 -0.14 3.41 11.63
N LEU A 67 -1.00 3.22 12.63
CA LEU A 67 -2.43 2.98 12.42
C LEU A 67 -3.20 3.74 13.50
N GLY A 68 -3.82 4.86 13.13
CA GLY A 68 -4.41 5.78 14.09
C GLY A 68 -3.34 6.32 15.03
N ASP A 69 -3.50 6.12 16.33
CA ASP A 69 -2.55 6.55 17.35
C ASP A 69 -1.54 5.46 17.74
N ASP A 70 -1.64 4.30 17.12
CA ASP A 70 -0.77 3.16 17.44
C ASP A 70 0.38 3.03 16.47
N VAL A 71 1.51 2.51 16.96
CA VAL A 71 2.66 2.11 16.14
C VAL A 71 2.88 0.63 16.40
N ILE A 72 2.76 -0.18 15.36
CA ILE A 72 2.72 -1.64 15.48
C ILE A 72 3.70 -2.24 14.46
N THR A 73 4.48 -3.22 14.88
CA THR A 73 5.30 -4.02 13.96
C THR A 73 4.43 -5.11 13.33
N VAL A 74 4.46 -5.20 12.00
CA VAL A 74 3.73 -6.21 11.24
C VAL A 74 4.70 -7.02 10.38
N THR A 75 4.36 -8.28 10.14
CA THR A 75 5.20 -9.22 9.39
C THR A 75 4.40 -9.93 8.32
N ALA A 76 5.10 -10.61 7.42
CA ALA A 76 4.47 -11.40 6.35
C ALA A 76 3.39 -12.34 6.90
N GLY A 77 2.26 -12.38 6.21
CA GLY A 77 1.08 -13.15 6.62
C GLY A 77 0.04 -12.34 7.38
N GLN A 78 0.37 -11.13 7.82
CA GLN A 78 -0.57 -10.24 8.50
C GLN A 78 -1.23 -9.28 7.52
N THR A 79 -2.45 -8.87 7.82
CA THR A 79 -3.18 -7.85 7.06
C THR A 79 -3.46 -6.67 7.96
N VAL A 80 -3.09 -5.47 7.50
CA VAL A 80 -3.42 -4.22 8.17
C VAL A 80 -4.72 -3.70 7.55
N HIS A 81 -5.69 -3.38 8.38
CA HIS A 81 -6.94 -2.78 7.93
C HIS A 81 -7.01 -1.34 8.45
N ALA A 82 -7.04 -0.38 7.53
CA ALA A 82 -7.23 1.02 7.85
C ALA A 82 -8.66 1.41 7.48
N PRO A 83 -9.54 1.69 8.46
CA PRO A 83 -10.86 2.23 8.17
C PRO A 83 -10.79 3.58 7.46
N ALA A 84 -11.86 3.98 6.79
CA ALA A 84 -11.94 5.28 6.13
C ALA A 84 -11.59 6.40 7.10
N GLY A 85 -10.74 7.34 6.68
CA GLY A 85 -10.34 8.49 7.47
C GLY A 85 -9.32 8.22 8.57
N VAL A 86 -8.92 6.96 8.79
CA VAL A 86 -7.91 6.61 9.80
C VAL A 86 -6.51 6.77 9.20
N LYS A 87 -5.68 7.58 9.85
CA LYS A 87 -4.31 7.80 9.37
C LYS A 87 -3.46 6.53 9.48
N HIS A 88 -2.64 6.29 8.48
CA HIS A 88 -1.74 5.14 8.45
C HIS A 88 -0.52 5.43 7.59
N GLY A 89 0.54 4.67 7.83
CA GLY A 89 1.79 4.74 7.09
C GLY A 89 2.69 3.60 7.48
N PHE A 90 3.80 3.46 6.79
CA PHE A 90 4.78 2.40 7.03
C PHE A 90 6.19 2.94 7.06
N SER A 91 7.03 2.31 7.86
CA SER A 91 8.48 2.52 7.83
C SER A 91 9.18 1.17 7.82
N ASN A 92 10.14 1.01 6.92
CA ASN A 92 10.95 -0.21 6.88
C ASN A 92 12.26 0.02 7.61
N ARG A 93 12.36 -0.47 8.82
CA ARG A 93 13.56 -0.38 9.66
C ARG A 93 14.24 -1.74 9.84
N SER A 94 13.81 -2.76 9.08
CA SER A 94 14.27 -4.12 9.25
C SER A 94 15.65 -4.39 8.62
N GLY A 95 16.14 -3.50 7.77
CA GLY A 95 17.38 -3.72 7.04
C GLY A 95 17.23 -4.59 5.79
N LYS A 96 16.03 -5.08 5.52
CA LYS A 96 15.71 -5.92 4.36
C LYS A 96 14.49 -5.35 3.64
N SER A 97 14.33 -5.69 2.37
CA SER A 97 13.16 -5.29 1.60
C SER A 97 11.89 -5.91 2.18
N ALA A 98 10.79 -5.17 2.11
CA ALA A 98 9.45 -5.63 2.47
C ALA A 98 8.50 -5.39 1.30
N ARG A 99 7.41 -6.16 1.26
CA ARG A 99 6.45 -6.08 0.16
C ARG A 99 5.03 -6.28 0.68
N LEU A 100 4.10 -5.48 0.16
CA LEU A 100 2.68 -5.57 0.50
C LEU A 100 1.79 -5.35 -0.71
N LEU A 101 0.54 -5.84 -0.60
CA LEU A 101 -0.53 -5.49 -1.53
C LEU A 101 -1.46 -4.51 -0.84
N ALA A 102 -1.72 -3.39 -1.49
CA ALA A 102 -2.70 -2.40 -1.05
C ALA A 102 -3.98 -2.59 -1.87
N ILE A 103 -5.12 -2.67 -1.21
CA ILE A 103 -6.40 -2.97 -1.83
C ILE A 103 -7.43 -1.94 -1.36
N PHE A 104 -8.10 -1.28 -2.32
CA PHE A 104 -9.08 -0.24 -2.09
C PHE A 104 -10.42 -0.59 -2.76
N PRO A 105 -11.57 -0.32 -2.13
CA PRO A 105 -12.90 -0.52 -2.73
C PRO A 105 -13.32 0.68 -3.59
N THR A 106 -12.41 1.19 -4.39
CA THR A 106 -12.62 2.28 -5.34
C THR A 106 -11.62 2.13 -6.47
N ALA A 107 -12.02 2.44 -7.69
CA ALA A 107 -11.13 2.40 -8.85
C ALA A 107 -10.28 3.66 -8.99
N ARG A 108 -10.56 4.69 -8.19
CA ARG A 108 -9.84 5.98 -8.19
C ARG A 108 -9.48 6.36 -6.77
N MET A 109 -8.37 5.84 -6.31
CA MET A 109 -7.89 6.07 -4.97
C MET A 109 -7.46 7.54 -4.81
N GLU A 110 -7.87 8.14 -3.69
CA GLU A 110 -7.46 9.47 -3.27
C GLU A 110 -6.71 9.36 -1.95
N ARG A 111 -5.66 10.17 -1.76
CA ARG A 111 -4.95 10.19 -0.49
C ARG A 111 -4.61 11.62 -0.11
N THR A 112 -4.66 11.88 1.21
CA THR A 112 -4.32 13.17 1.79
C THR A 112 -3.21 12.97 2.81
N PRO A 113 -2.01 13.54 2.61
CA PRO A 113 -0.94 13.47 3.60
C PRO A 113 -1.37 14.10 4.93
N VAL A 114 -0.93 13.52 6.02
CA VAL A 114 -1.12 14.08 7.37
C VAL A 114 0.20 14.07 8.13
N ASP A 115 0.35 15.01 9.03
CA ASP A 115 1.54 15.13 9.85
C ASP A 115 1.52 14.18 11.06
#